data_1ccfbf60ed720142cc649a7765c2edc5
#
_entry.id   1ccfbf60ed720142cc649a7765c2edc5
#
_cell.length_a   1.000
_cell.length_b   1.000
_cell.length_c   1.000
_cell.angle_alpha   90.00
_cell.angle_beta   90.00
_cell.angle_gamma   90.00
#
_symmetry.space_group_name_H-M   'P 1'
#
loop_
_entity.id
_entity.type
_entity.pdbx_description
1 polymer ?
#
loop_
_entity_poly.entity_id
_entity_poly.type
_entity_poly.pdbx_seq_one_letter_code
_entity_poly.pdbx_strand_id
1 'polypeptide(L)'
;MSSMPERRASPVRRRQDTRVAYLMLAPALIVLAIFVLWPLVTAGYRSFFDWNFYIESTFVGLKNFRNVVADPAFLASIGRGLTFAAIVVPAQLVIAFVFASLAKSVTQRVATLLKISIYIPAVISGAIASIVFTIIYAYRGGLANWLLGLIGLEPRGWLSDPGTALIAIAIPAIWMTLGLTSLILLAGILDIPQSYYEAASIEGANWWQKTRYITIPQVKNVLIYLLITNTTVAVQQYELPL
;
A
#
# COMPACT_ATOMS: atom_id res chain seq x y z
N MET A 1 -33.06 36.20 16.04
CA MET A 1 -32.14 35.39 15.25
C MET A 1 -32.70 35.31 13.84
N SER A 2 -32.16 36.13 12.93
CA SER A 2 -32.63 36.22 11.55
C SER A 2 -31.96 35.11 10.71
N SER A 3 -32.74 34.20 10.21
CA SER A 3 -32.31 33.16 9.27
C SER A 3 -31.90 33.83 7.95
N MET A 4 -30.59 33.82 7.63
CA MET A 4 -30.14 34.22 6.29
C MET A 4 -30.68 33.21 5.27
N PRO A 5 -31.32 33.65 4.17
CA PRO A 5 -31.78 32.76 3.12
C PRO A 5 -30.55 32.21 2.37
N GLU A 6 -30.43 30.88 2.29
CA GLU A 6 -29.49 30.20 1.39
C GLU A 6 -29.71 30.68 -0.04
N ARG A 7 -28.75 31.43 -0.61
CA ARG A 7 -28.75 31.82 -2.01
C ARG A 7 -28.52 30.58 -2.87
N ARG A 8 -29.57 29.95 -3.34
CA ARG A 8 -29.50 28.93 -4.40
C ARG A 8 -28.89 29.56 -5.64
N ALA A 9 -27.71 29.08 -6.03
CA ALA A 9 -27.02 29.52 -7.24
C ALA A 9 -27.94 29.32 -8.46
N SER A 10 -28.00 30.33 -9.35
CA SER A 10 -28.80 30.25 -10.58
C SER A 10 -28.33 29.12 -11.49
N PRO A 11 -29.22 28.43 -12.24
CA PRO A 11 -28.85 27.31 -13.12
C PRO A 11 -27.83 27.67 -14.19
N VAL A 12 -27.75 28.94 -14.60
CA VAL A 12 -26.76 29.45 -15.56
C VAL A 12 -25.36 29.47 -14.94
N ARG A 13 -25.22 29.93 -13.69
CA ARG A 13 -23.94 29.94 -12.96
C ARG A 13 -23.42 28.52 -12.73
N ARG A 14 -24.29 27.60 -12.39
CA ARG A 14 -23.95 26.16 -12.21
C ARG A 14 -23.43 25.52 -13.51
N ARG A 15 -23.98 25.88 -14.69
CA ARG A 15 -23.49 25.38 -15.98
C ARG A 15 -22.13 25.97 -16.39
N GLN A 16 -21.88 27.24 -16.07
CA GLN A 16 -20.58 27.87 -16.29
C GLN A 16 -19.52 27.26 -15.40
N ASP A 17 -19.80 27.08 -14.10
CA ASP A 17 -18.89 26.45 -13.15
C ASP A 17 -18.54 25.00 -13.58
N THR A 18 -19.53 24.25 -14.12
CA THR A 18 -19.31 22.90 -14.63
C THR A 18 -18.39 22.88 -15.87
N ARG A 19 -18.57 23.81 -16.81
CA ARG A 19 -17.71 23.91 -18.00
C ARG A 19 -16.26 24.25 -17.62
N VAL A 20 -16.07 25.19 -16.73
CA VAL A 20 -14.74 25.57 -16.20
C VAL A 20 -14.09 24.39 -15.48
N ALA A 21 -14.85 23.65 -14.68
CA ALA A 21 -14.35 22.45 -14.01
C ALA A 21 -13.87 21.37 -15.00
N TYR A 22 -14.65 21.06 -16.04
CA TYR A 22 -14.25 20.12 -17.10
C TYR A 22 -13.04 20.63 -17.90
N LEU A 23 -12.96 21.93 -18.18
CA LEU A 23 -11.80 22.50 -18.89
C LEU A 23 -10.53 22.40 -18.06
N MET A 24 -10.62 22.60 -16.74
CA MET A 24 -9.50 22.43 -15.81
C MET A 24 -9.07 20.96 -15.67
N LEU A 25 -10.02 20.03 -15.77
CA LEU A 25 -9.74 18.59 -15.72
C LEU A 25 -9.26 18.03 -17.06
N ALA A 26 -9.54 18.72 -18.18
CA ALA A 26 -9.28 18.22 -19.54
C ALA A 26 -7.81 17.77 -19.76
N PRO A 27 -6.77 18.51 -19.33
CA PRO A 27 -5.39 18.06 -19.52
C PRO A 27 -5.11 16.72 -18.82
N ALA A 28 -5.58 16.54 -17.59
CA ALA A 28 -5.42 15.31 -16.83
C ALA A 28 -6.22 14.15 -17.46
N LEU A 29 -7.47 14.42 -17.90
CA LEU A 29 -8.31 13.43 -18.57
C LEU A 29 -7.73 12.98 -19.91
N ILE A 30 -7.13 13.90 -20.69
CA ILE A 30 -6.46 13.57 -21.96
C ILE A 30 -5.28 12.64 -21.73
N VAL A 31 -4.42 12.97 -20.76
CA VAL A 31 -3.27 12.10 -20.39
C VAL A 31 -3.75 10.73 -19.93
N LEU A 32 -4.75 10.67 -19.08
CA LEU A 32 -5.36 9.42 -18.63
C LEU A 32 -5.97 8.63 -19.80
N ALA A 33 -6.67 9.28 -20.72
CA ALA A 33 -7.26 8.63 -21.89
C ALA A 33 -6.20 8.01 -22.81
N ILE A 34 -5.11 8.75 -23.10
CA ILE A 34 -4.04 8.30 -23.99
C ILE A 34 -3.16 7.22 -23.36
N PHE A 35 -2.74 7.41 -22.10
CA PHE A 35 -1.71 6.55 -21.49
C PHE A 35 -2.28 5.43 -20.63
N VAL A 36 -3.53 5.50 -20.23
CA VAL A 36 -4.16 4.46 -19.38
C VAL A 36 -5.33 3.80 -20.10
N LEU A 37 -6.34 4.58 -20.52
CA LEU A 37 -7.57 3.99 -21.08
C LEU A 37 -7.33 3.38 -22.48
N TRP A 38 -6.59 4.05 -23.35
CA TRP A 38 -6.30 3.54 -24.68
C TRP A 38 -5.49 2.23 -24.67
N PRO A 39 -4.36 2.10 -23.91
CA PRO A 39 -3.66 0.83 -23.78
C PRO A 39 -4.53 -0.27 -23.15
N LEU A 40 -5.37 0.07 -22.17
CA LEU A 40 -6.27 -0.89 -21.52
C LEU A 40 -7.30 -1.46 -22.52
N VAL A 41 -7.95 -0.59 -23.30
CA VAL A 41 -8.91 -1.00 -24.35
C VAL A 41 -8.20 -1.83 -25.43
N THR A 42 -7.00 -1.40 -25.86
CA THR A 42 -6.21 -2.13 -26.85
C THR A 42 -5.76 -3.50 -26.32
N ALA A 43 -5.33 -3.60 -25.05
CA ALA A 43 -5.00 -4.88 -24.44
C ALA A 43 -6.23 -5.81 -24.37
N GLY A 44 -7.39 -5.27 -23.95
CA GLY A 44 -8.65 -6.00 -23.96
C GLY A 44 -9.03 -6.51 -25.34
N TYR A 45 -8.92 -5.68 -26.39
CA TYR A 45 -9.18 -6.09 -27.77
C TYR A 45 -8.20 -7.19 -28.22
N ARG A 46 -6.89 -7.00 -28.00
CA ARG A 46 -5.84 -7.96 -28.40
C ARG A 46 -5.93 -9.29 -27.67
N SER A 47 -6.52 -9.34 -26.48
CA SER A 47 -6.69 -10.59 -25.72
C SER A 47 -7.54 -11.65 -26.44
N PHE A 48 -8.36 -11.23 -27.43
CA PHE A 48 -9.15 -12.14 -28.25
C PHE A 48 -8.42 -12.65 -29.50
N PHE A 49 -7.16 -12.21 -29.71
CA PHE A 49 -6.34 -12.60 -30.85
C PHE A 49 -5.11 -13.36 -30.39
N ASP A 50 -4.60 -14.25 -31.26
CA ASP A 50 -3.24 -14.78 -31.17
C ASP A 50 -2.32 -13.70 -31.76
N TRP A 51 -1.90 -12.78 -30.89
CA TRP A 51 -1.22 -11.55 -31.28
C TRP A 51 0.25 -11.81 -31.57
N ASN A 52 0.69 -11.43 -32.77
CA ASN A 52 2.09 -11.50 -33.17
C ASN A 52 2.52 -10.17 -33.81
N PHE A 53 3.77 -9.77 -33.57
CA PHE A 53 4.35 -8.55 -34.17
C PHE A 53 4.82 -8.74 -35.62
N TYR A 54 5.05 -9.99 -36.04
CA TYR A 54 5.71 -10.35 -37.30
C TYR A 54 4.80 -11.09 -38.29
N ILE A 55 3.69 -11.63 -37.82
CA ILE A 55 2.77 -12.44 -38.60
C ILE A 55 1.35 -11.92 -38.38
N GLU A 56 0.46 -12.13 -39.32
CA GLU A 56 -0.95 -11.75 -39.18
C GLU A 56 -1.58 -12.35 -37.93
N SER A 57 -2.14 -11.49 -37.09
CA SER A 57 -2.79 -11.90 -35.86
C SER A 57 -4.13 -12.56 -36.16
N THR A 58 -4.34 -13.78 -35.68
CA THR A 58 -5.58 -14.53 -35.91
C THR A 58 -6.55 -14.37 -34.74
N PHE A 59 -7.83 -14.24 -35.03
CA PHE A 59 -8.86 -14.18 -34.01
C PHE A 59 -9.08 -15.56 -33.38
N VAL A 60 -8.85 -15.69 -32.08
CA VAL A 60 -8.94 -16.94 -31.33
C VAL A 60 -10.06 -16.95 -30.27
N GLY A 61 -10.84 -15.91 -30.20
CA GLY A 61 -11.94 -15.75 -29.26
C GLY A 61 -11.47 -15.88 -27.81
N LEU A 62 -12.07 -16.77 -27.03
CA LEU A 62 -11.76 -16.95 -25.60
C LEU A 62 -10.61 -17.95 -25.30
N LYS A 63 -9.88 -18.42 -26.33
CA LYS A 63 -8.81 -19.42 -26.17
C LYS A 63 -7.74 -18.96 -25.16
N ASN A 64 -7.29 -17.71 -25.26
CA ASN A 64 -6.28 -17.16 -24.36
C ASN A 64 -6.76 -17.15 -22.91
N PHE A 65 -8.00 -16.73 -22.65
CA PHE A 65 -8.58 -16.76 -21.31
C PHE A 65 -8.68 -18.18 -20.75
N ARG A 66 -9.11 -19.13 -21.59
CA ARG A 66 -9.19 -20.54 -21.20
C ARG A 66 -7.82 -21.11 -20.84
N ASN A 67 -6.79 -20.78 -21.63
CA ASN A 67 -5.42 -21.22 -21.37
C ASN A 67 -4.90 -20.67 -20.04
N VAL A 68 -5.11 -19.39 -19.76
CA VAL A 68 -4.68 -18.73 -18.52
C VAL A 68 -5.38 -19.34 -17.30
N VAL A 69 -6.71 -19.55 -17.36
CA VAL A 69 -7.47 -20.15 -16.25
C VAL A 69 -7.12 -21.62 -16.04
N ALA A 70 -6.73 -22.34 -17.09
CA ALA A 70 -6.33 -23.73 -17.03
C ALA A 70 -4.85 -23.92 -16.63
N ASP A 71 -4.05 -22.86 -16.61
CA ASP A 71 -2.62 -22.94 -16.27
C ASP A 71 -2.43 -23.06 -14.73
N PRO A 72 -1.92 -24.20 -14.23
CA PRO A 72 -1.65 -24.40 -12.82
C PRO A 72 -0.63 -23.39 -12.25
N ALA A 73 0.33 -22.94 -13.08
CA ALA A 73 1.34 -21.98 -12.65
C ALA A 73 0.72 -20.59 -12.40
N PHE A 74 -0.24 -20.16 -13.24
CA PHE A 74 -0.99 -18.95 -13.05
C PHE A 74 -1.82 -18.97 -11.76
N LEU A 75 -2.58 -20.06 -11.53
CA LEU A 75 -3.38 -20.23 -10.32
C LEU A 75 -2.52 -20.27 -9.05
N ALA A 76 -1.38 -20.98 -9.10
CA ALA A 76 -0.42 -21.00 -7.99
C ALA A 76 0.17 -19.60 -7.72
N SER A 77 0.39 -18.78 -8.76
CA SER A 77 0.90 -17.41 -8.63
C SER A 77 -0.11 -16.48 -7.95
N ILE A 78 -1.39 -16.62 -8.28
CA ILE A 78 -2.46 -15.90 -7.56
C ILE A 78 -2.46 -16.29 -6.08
N GLY A 79 -2.37 -17.58 -5.76
CA GLY A 79 -2.31 -18.08 -4.38
C GLY A 79 -1.13 -17.51 -3.61
N ARG A 80 0.06 -17.48 -4.23
CA ARG A 80 1.26 -16.85 -3.65
C ARG A 80 1.09 -15.35 -3.40
N GLY A 81 0.53 -14.62 -4.37
CA GLY A 81 0.23 -13.18 -4.24
C GLY A 81 -0.75 -12.87 -3.11
N LEU A 82 -1.81 -13.66 -2.98
CA LEU A 82 -2.77 -13.52 -1.88
C LEU A 82 -2.15 -13.86 -0.52
N THR A 83 -1.33 -14.91 -0.44
CA THR A 83 -0.59 -15.26 0.78
C THR A 83 0.38 -14.16 1.16
N PHE A 84 1.10 -13.60 0.19
CA PHE A 84 1.99 -12.47 0.40
C PHE A 84 1.24 -11.25 0.97
N ALA A 85 0.14 -10.87 0.34
CA ALA A 85 -0.70 -9.77 0.81
C ALA A 85 -1.25 -10.04 2.22
N ALA A 86 -1.67 -11.27 2.52
CA ALA A 86 -2.16 -11.67 3.84
C ALA A 86 -1.09 -11.60 4.94
N ILE A 87 0.19 -11.73 4.60
CA ILE A 87 1.32 -11.55 5.53
C ILE A 87 1.69 -10.07 5.65
N VAL A 88 1.93 -9.41 4.52
CA VAL A 88 2.48 -8.04 4.48
C VAL A 88 1.50 -7.02 5.04
N VAL A 89 0.25 -7.05 4.59
CA VAL A 89 -0.71 -5.97 4.90
C VAL A 89 -1.09 -5.90 6.37
N PRO A 90 -1.46 -7.00 7.06
CA PRO A 90 -1.73 -6.95 8.50
C PRO A 90 -0.49 -6.56 9.30
N ALA A 91 0.68 -7.13 8.98
CA ALA A 91 1.93 -6.81 9.66
C ALA A 91 2.27 -5.31 9.54
N GLN A 92 2.18 -4.77 8.32
CA GLN A 92 2.40 -3.36 8.03
C GLN A 92 1.43 -2.45 8.80
N LEU A 93 0.12 -2.77 8.79
CA LEU A 93 -0.89 -1.97 9.50
C LEU A 93 -0.66 -1.98 11.01
N VAL A 94 -0.30 -3.13 11.60
CA VAL A 94 0.02 -3.24 13.03
C VAL A 94 1.25 -2.41 13.37
N ILE A 95 2.35 -2.55 12.61
CA ILE A 95 3.59 -1.80 12.84
C ILE A 95 3.33 -0.29 12.68
N ALA A 96 2.60 0.11 11.62
CA ALA A 96 2.24 1.50 11.38
C ALA A 96 1.37 2.09 12.50
N PHE A 97 0.42 1.30 13.03
CA PHE A 97 -0.43 1.73 14.14
C PHE A 97 0.37 1.94 15.43
N VAL A 98 1.27 1.00 15.75
CA VAL A 98 2.17 1.13 16.91
C VAL A 98 3.06 2.36 16.74
N PHE A 99 3.67 2.52 15.56
CA PHE A 99 4.50 3.69 15.28
C PHE A 99 3.73 5.00 15.39
N ALA A 100 2.55 5.11 14.80
CA ALA A 100 1.72 6.30 14.84
C ALA A 100 1.29 6.65 16.27
N SER A 101 0.94 5.63 17.07
CA SER A 101 0.59 5.79 18.48
C SER A 101 1.78 6.28 19.32
N LEU A 102 2.97 5.75 19.09
CA LEU A 102 4.21 6.21 19.74
C LEU A 102 4.56 7.63 19.32
N ALA A 103 4.50 7.94 18.03
CA ALA A 103 4.80 9.28 17.50
C ALA A 103 3.86 10.38 18.05
N LYS A 104 2.61 10.02 18.39
CA LYS A 104 1.66 10.91 19.08
C LYS A 104 2.08 11.17 20.54
N SER A 105 2.68 10.20 21.21
CA SER A 105 2.96 10.25 22.67
C SER A 105 4.27 10.94 23.02
N VAL A 106 5.14 11.23 22.04
CA VAL A 106 6.46 11.81 22.28
C VAL A 106 6.50 13.33 21.97
N THR A 107 7.59 13.99 22.40
CA THR A 107 7.77 15.42 22.11
C THR A 107 7.88 15.68 20.60
N GLN A 108 7.51 16.89 20.16
CA GLN A 108 7.49 17.29 18.75
C GLN A 108 8.84 17.04 18.04
N ARG A 109 9.97 17.27 18.71
CA ARG A 109 11.31 17.03 18.12
C ARG A 109 11.53 15.56 17.85
N VAL A 110 11.22 14.70 18.81
CA VAL A 110 11.33 13.24 18.67
C VAL A 110 10.35 12.73 17.61
N ALA A 111 9.12 13.20 17.63
CA ALA A 111 8.12 12.83 16.62
C ALA A 111 8.60 13.20 15.20
N THR A 112 9.26 14.35 15.03
CA THR A 112 9.81 14.75 13.72
C THR A 112 10.93 13.83 13.28
N LEU A 113 11.87 13.46 14.15
CA LEU A 113 12.94 12.51 13.85
C LEU A 113 12.39 11.14 13.48
N LEU A 114 11.42 10.64 14.24
CA LEU A 114 10.75 9.36 13.94
C LEU A 114 10.08 9.38 12.57
N LYS A 115 9.34 10.45 12.22
CA LYS A 115 8.68 10.61 10.92
C LYS A 115 9.69 10.59 9.77
N ILE A 116 10.80 11.32 9.91
CA ILE A 116 11.87 11.34 8.90
C ILE A 116 12.45 9.94 8.74
N SER A 117 12.85 9.28 9.84
CA SER A 117 13.49 7.97 9.81
C SER A 117 12.63 6.91 9.15
N ILE A 118 11.31 6.87 9.45
CA ILE A 118 10.41 5.86 8.89
C ILE A 118 10.04 6.15 7.43
N TYR A 119 10.17 7.42 6.98
CA TYR A 119 9.85 7.82 5.61
C TYR A 119 11.02 7.66 4.64
N ILE A 120 12.27 7.67 5.12
CA ILE A 120 13.47 7.51 4.28
C ILE A 120 13.37 6.31 3.33
N PRO A 121 12.95 5.11 3.76
CA PRO A 121 12.83 3.95 2.86
C PRO A 121 11.86 4.17 1.69
N ALA A 122 10.82 4.94 1.89
CA ALA A 122 9.80 5.19 0.87
C ALA A 122 10.32 6.01 -0.34
N VAL A 123 11.48 6.64 -0.21
CA VAL A 123 12.12 7.42 -1.28
C VAL A 123 13.09 6.57 -2.11
N ILE A 124 13.44 5.38 -1.62
CA ILE A 124 14.34 4.45 -2.30
C ILE A 124 13.55 3.67 -3.37
N SER A 125 14.14 3.53 -4.58
CA SER A 125 13.49 2.70 -5.60
C SER A 125 13.49 1.21 -5.23
N GLY A 126 12.47 0.45 -5.69
CA GLY A 126 12.38 -1.00 -5.46
C GLY A 126 13.62 -1.75 -5.93
N ALA A 127 14.19 -1.36 -7.06
CA ALA A 127 15.43 -1.98 -7.59
C ALA A 127 16.63 -1.80 -6.64
N ILE A 128 16.83 -0.60 -6.08
CA ILE A 128 17.89 -0.36 -5.10
C ILE A 128 17.64 -1.15 -3.83
N ALA A 129 16.40 -1.17 -3.33
CA ALA A 129 16.05 -1.95 -2.16
C ALA A 129 16.32 -3.45 -2.39
N SER A 130 15.97 -3.99 -3.57
CA SER A 130 16.24 -5.39 -3.93
C SER A 130 17.73 -5.72 -3.85
N ILE A 131 18.61 -4.87 -4.42
CA ILE A 131 20.05 -5.06 -4.36
C ILE A 131 20.55 -5.05 -2.91
N VAL A 132 20.12 -4.08 -2.11
CA VAL A 132 20.52 -3.96 -0.69
C VAL A 132 20.10 -5.20 0.09
N PHE A 133 18.85 -5.66 -0.08
CA PHE A 133 18.37 -6.85 0.62
C PHE A 133 19.00 -8.16 0.11
N THR A 134 19.39 -8.25 -1.17
CA THR A 134 20.17 -9.38 -1.66
C THR A 134 21.51 -9.49 -0.94
N ILE A 135 22.19 -8.36 -0.68
CA ILE A 135 23.44 -8.34 0.10
C ILE A 135 23.17 -8.70 1.57
N ILE A 136 22.09 -8.18 2.18
CA ILE A 136 21.70 -8.49 3.56
C ILE A 136 21.41 -9.99 3.72
N TYR A 137 20.79 -10.63 2.72
CA TYR A 137 20.42 -12.04 2.70
C TYR A 137 21.48 -12.97 2.14
N ALA A 138 22.66 -12.46 1.75
CA ALA A 138 23.72 -13.30 1.23
C ALA A 138 24.05 -14.45 2.19
N TYR A 139 24.18 -15.67 1.63
CA TYR A 139 24.42 -16.87 2.44
C TYR A 139 25.71 -16.77 3.24
N ARG A 140 26.80 -16.23 2.62
CA ARG A 140 28.07 -15.98 3.29
C ARG A 140 28.26 -14.47 3.46
N GLY A 141 28.48 -14.04 4.70
CA GLY A 141 28.76 -12.63 5.02
C GLY A 141 27.54 -11.72 5.02
N GLY A 142 26.33 -12.21 4.76
CA GLY A 142 25.10 -11.43 4.85
C GLY A 142 24.71 -11.13 6.30
N LEU A 143 24.22 -9.91 6.52
CA LEU A 143 23.83 -9.43 7.86
C LEU A 143 22.75 -10.34 8.49
N ALA A 144 21.78 -10.84 7.73
CA ALA A 144 20.73 -11.71 8.23
C ALA A 144 21.29 -13.04 8.80
N ASN A 145 22.23 -13.67 8.10
CA ASN A 145 22.88 -14.90 8.55
C ASN A 145 23.90 -14.64 9.67
N TRP A 146 24.55 -13.49 9.69
CA TRP A 146 25.38 -13.08 10.82
C TRP A 146 24.52 -12.95 12.11
N LEU A 147 23.34 -12.33 12.04
CA LEU A 147 22.40 -12.25 13.17
C LEU A 147 21.92 -13.63 13.64
N LEU A 148 21.64 -14.56 12.71
CA LEU A 148 21.29 -15.95 13.05
C LEU A 148 22.45 -16.63 13.81
N GLY A 149 23.68 -16.42 13.36
CA GLY A 149 24.89 -16.95 14.02
C GLY A 149 25.06 -16.47 15.46
N LEU A 150 24.68 -15.22 15.78
CA LEU A 150 24.73 -14.70 17.16
C LEU A 150 23.83 -15.47 18.15
N ILE A 151 22.74 -16.06 17.66
CA ILE A 151 21.79 -16.86 18.46
C ILE A 151 21.97 -18.37 18.23
N GLY A 152 23.08 -18.78 17.58
CA GLY A 152 23.43 -20.19 17.38
C GLY A 152 22.62 -20.92 16.32
N LEU A 153 21.95 -20.20 15.41
CA LEU A 153 21.20 -20.78 14.31
C LEU A 153 22.06 -20.92 13.05
N GLU A 154 21.80 -21.99 12.28
CA GLU A 154 22.46 -22.25 11.00
C GLU A 154 22.12 -21.20 9.95
N PRO A 155 23.08 -20.85 9.07
CA PRO A 155 22.83 -19.96 7.93
C PRO A 155 21.73 -20.51 7.02
N ARG A 156 20.88 -19.63 6.49
CA ARG A 156 19.78 -19.97 5.59
C ARG A 156 19.92 -19.32 4.23
N GLY A 157 19.44 -20.00 3.22
CA GLY A 157 19.28 -19.45 1.88
C GLY A 157 17.98 -18.67 1.74
N TRP A 158 17.93 -17.48 2.35
CA TRP A 158 16.71 -16.67 2.51
C TRP A 158 15.84 -16.55 1.26
N LEU A 159 16.43 -16.33 0.09
CA LEU A 159 15.73 -16.16 -1.18
C LEU A 159 15.65 -17.46 -2.00
N SER A 160 16.51 -18.45 -1.72
CA SER A 160 16.56 -19.71 -2.45
C SER A 160 15.76 -20.84 -1.79
N ASP A 161 15.41 -20.72 -0.53
CA ASP A 161 14.58 -21.68 0.19
C ASP A 161 13.09 -21.26 0.09
N PRO A 162 12.22 -22.11 -0.50
CA PRO A 162 10.78 -21.84 -0.61
C PRO A 162 10.09 -21.55 0.74
N GLY A 163 10.61 -22.09 1.83
CA GLY A 163 10.08 -21.89 3.18
C GLY A 163 10.38 -20.49 3.75
N THR A 164 11.43 -19.82 3.28
CA THR A 164 11.83 -18.49 3.77
C THR A 164 11.66 -17.38 2.76
N ALA A 165 11.64 -17.69 1.46
CA ALA A 165 11.63 -16.70 0.39
C ALA A 165 10.47 -15.68 0.49
N LEU A 166 9.27 -16.14 0.80
CA LEU A 166 8.10 -15.26 0.90
C LEU A 166 8.24 -14.24 2.05
N ILE A 167 8.78 -14.68 3.18
CA ILE A 167 9.02 -13.82 4.36
C ILE A 167 10.19 -12.88 4.06
N ALA A 168 11.24 -13.38 3.41
CA ALA A 168 12.41 -12.57 3.03
C ALA A 168 12.02 -11.41 2.09
N ILE A 169 11.06 -11.61 1.18
CA ILE A 169 10.54 -10.55 0.30
C ILE A 169 9.55 -9.64 1.05
N ALA A 170 8.81 -10.18 2.02
CA ALA A 170 7.85 -9.40 2.79
C ALA A 170 8.51 -8.29 3.64
N ILE A 171 9.71 -8.54 4.18
CA ILE A 171 10.43 -7.58 5.02
C ILE A 171 10.76 -6.27 4.27
N PRO A 172 11.44 -6.29 3.11
CA PRO A 172 11.68 -5.07 2.34
C PRO A 172 10.39 -4.42 1.83
N ALA A 173 9.37 -5.19 1.46
CA ALA A 173 8.07 -4.64 1.04
C ALA A 173 7.41 -3.82 2.15
N ILE A 174 7.36 -4.35 3.37
CA ILE A 174 6.87 -3.63 4.55
C ILE A 174 7.74 -2.39 4.81
N TRP A 175 9.07 -2.55 4.83
CA TRP A 175 10.02 -1.47 5.15
C TRP A 175 9.87 -0.28 4.21
N MET A 176 9.70 -0.50 2.91
CA MET A 176 9.55 0.56 1.91
C MET A 176 8.22 1.31 2.03
N THR A 177 7.14 0.61 2.34
CA THR A 177 5.78 1.18 2.33
C THR A 177 5.31 1.63 3.71
N LEU A 178 6.04 1.24 4.78
CA LEU A 178 5.69 1.51 6.18
C LEU A 178 5.60 3.01 6.49
N GLY A 179 6.50 3.82 5.89
CA GLY A 179 6.56 5.26 6.15
C GLY A 179 5.28 5.98 5.79
N LEU A 180 4.82 5.81 4.55
CA LEU A 180 3.58 6.46 4.07
C LEU A 180 2.36 5.98 4.86
N THR A 181 2.24 4.68 5.08
CA THR A 181 1.14 4.08 5.86
C THR A 181 1.10 4.63 7.28
N SER A 182 2.27 4.76 7.93
CA SER A 182 2.39 5.30 9.29
C SER A 182 2.01 6.78 9.36
N LEU A 183 2.40 7.59 8.38
CA LEU A 183 2.09 9.02 8.36
C LEU A 183 0.60 9.28 8.13
N ILE A 184 -0.05 8.54 7.22
CA ILE A 184 -1.49 8.64 6.99
C ILE A 184 -2.25 8.25 8.26
N LEU A 185 -1.84 7.16 8.91
CA LEU A 185 -2.49 6.70 10.14
C LEU A 185 -2.26 7.68 11.30
N LEU A 186 -1.06 8.25 11.42
CA LEU A 186 -0.75 9.28 12.40
C LEU A 186 -1.63 10.53 12.21
N ALA A 187 -1.82 10.97 10.96
CA ALA A 187 -2.71 12.08 10.66
C ALA A 187 -4.14 11.80 11.15
N GLY A 188 -4.67 10.59 10.85
CA GLY A 188 -5.98 10.17 11.35
C GLY A 188 -6.07 10.10 12.89
N ILE A 189 -4.99 9.68 13.56
CA ILE A 189 -4.96 9.64 15.05
C ILE A 189 -4.88 11.07 15.64
N LEU A 190 -4.19 11.99 14.98
CA LEU A 190 -4.08 13.38 15.44
C LEU A 190 -5.39 14.18 15.23
N ASP A 191 -6.24 13.76 14.30
CA ASP A 191 -7.54 14.37 14.04
C ASP A 191 -8.60 14.03 15.13
N ILE A 192 -8.32 13.05 15.99
CA ILE A 192 -9.22 12.68 17.09
C ILE A 192 -9.18 13.76 18.17
N PRO A 193 -10.36 14.38 18.54
CA PRO A 193 -10.42 15.40 19.57
C PRO A 193 -9.82 14.92 20.89
N GLN A 194 -8.94 15.71 21.48
CA GLN A 194 -8.25 15.42 22.73
C GLN A 194 -9.24 15.19 23.90
N SER A 195 -10.39 15.86 23.86
CA SER A 195 -11.46 15.75 24.87
C SER A 195 -11.94 14.30 25.09
N TYR A 196 -11.92 13.46 24.03
CA TYR A 196 -12.29 12.05 24.18
C TYR A 196 -11.31 11.28 25.09
N TYR A 197 -10.03 11.57 24.96
CA TYR A 197 -9.00 10.94 25.79
C TYR A 197 -9.00 11.48 27.22
N GLU A 198 -9.31 12.75 27.39
CA GLU A 198 -9.43 13.41 28.71
C GLU A 198 -10.61 12.85 29.49
N ALA A 199 -11.79 12.77 28.86
CA ALA A 199 -12.99 12.17 29.47
C ALA A 199 -12.72 10.72 29.90
N ALA A 200 -12.12 9.90 29.00
CA ALA A 200 -11.76 8.54 29.30
C ALA A 200 -10.70 8.43 30.43
N SER A 201 -9.83 9.45 30.58
CA SER A 201 -8.86 9.49 31.67
C SER A 201 -9.53 9.74 33.02
N ILE A 202 -10.55 10.58 33.08
CA ILE A 202 -11.34 10.86 34.29
C ILE A 202 -12.07 9.57 34.75
N GLU A 203 -12.59 8.78 33.78
CA GLU A 203 -13.23 7.48 34.04
C GLU A 203 -12.22 6.36 34.37
N GLY A 204 -10.90 6.66 34.46
CA GLY A 204 -9.86 5.70 34.81
C GLY A 204 -9.46 4.74 33.70
N ALA A 205 -9.80 5.02 32.43
CA ALA A 205 -9.44 4.17 31.31
C ALA A 205 -7.92 4.14 31.09
N ASN A 206 -7.35 2.93 31.02
CA ASN A 206 -5.94 2.71 30.73
C ASN A 206 -5.66 2.90 29.21
N TRP A 207 -4.36 2.84 28.82
CA TRP A 207 -3.93 3.02 27.43
C TRP A 207 -4.60 2.03 26.46
N TRP A 208 -4.72 0.75 26.84
CA TRP A 208 -5.33 -0.26 26.00
C TRP A 208 -6.83 -0.02 25.78
N GLN A 209 -7.54 0.39 26.83
CA GLN A 209 -8.97 0.75 26.72
C GLN A 209 -9.17 1.96 25.82
N LYS A 210 -8.36 3.02 25.96
CA LYS A 210 -8.39 4.18 25.05
C LYS A 210 -8.08 3.79 23.61
N THR A 211 -7.10 2.93 23.40
CA THR A 211 -6.76 2.42 22.06
C THR A 211 -7.92 1.64 21.45
N ARG A 212 -8.49 0.68 22.18
CA ARG A 212 -9.52 -0.25 21.70
C ARG A 212 -10.87 0.42 21.49
N TYR A 213 -11.25 1.35 22.37
CA TYR A 213 -12.60 1.92 22.39
C TYR A 213 -12.69 3.35 21.83
N ILE A 214 -11.56 4.07 21.71
CA ILE A 214 -11.53 5.41 21.15
C ILE A 214 -10.71 5.42 19.85
N THR A 215 -9.40 5.10 19.91
CA THR A 215 -8.52 5.31 18.77
C THR A 215 -8.92 4.44 17.57
N ILE A 216 -9.00 3.13 17.73
CA ILE A 216 -9.31 2.19 16.62
C ILE A 216 -10.68 2.51 15.97
N PRO A 217 -11.77 2.73 16.70
CA PRO A 217 -13.05 3.09 16.10
C PRO A 217 -13.03 4.42 15.35
N GLN A 218 -12.33 5.43 15.87
CA GLN A 218 -12.24 6.74 15.23
C GLN A 218 -11.42 6.73 13.93
N VAL A 219 -10.34 5.94 13.87
CA VAL A 219 -9.52 5.80 12.65
C VAL A 219 -9.98 4.67 11.74
N LYS A 220 -11.14 4.06 11.99
CA LYS A 220 -11.65 2.91 11.23
C LYS A 220 -11.66 3.17 9.71
N ASN A 221 -12.11 4.32 9.27
CA ASN A 221 -12.17 4.67 7.85
C ASN A 221 -10.77 4.77 7.24
N VAL A 222 -9.81 5.31 7.98
CA VAL A 222 -8.40 5.38 7.58
C VAL A 222 -7.81 3.96 7.49
N LEU A 223 -8.10 3.10 8.47
CA LEU A 223 -7.66 1.69 8.44
C LEU A 223 -8.24 0.93 7.25
N ILE A 224 -9.53 1.11 6.92
CA ILE A 224 -10.16 0.49 5.75
C ILE A 224 -9.52 1.00 4.46
N TYR A 225 -9.29 2.30 4.33
CA TYR A 225 -8.58 2.89 3.20
C TYR A 225 -7.18 2.28 3.03
N LEU A 226 -6.40 2.23 4.11
CA LEU A 226 -5.05 1.65 4.09
C LEU A 226 -5.07 0.15 3.81
N LEU A 227 -6.06 -0.58 4.33
CA LEU A 227 -6.23 -2.00 4.03
C LEU A 227 -6.42 -2.23 2.53
N ILE A 228 -7.31 -1.48 1.88
CA ILE A 228 -7.60 -1.62 0.45
C ILE A 228 -6.39 -1.21 -0.39
N THR A 229 -5.81 -0.04 -0.12
CA THR A 229 -4.67 0.47 -0.91
C THR A 229 -3.43 -0.38 -0.76
N ASN A 230 -3.07 -0.80 0.47
CA ASN A 230 -1.91 -1.65 0.70
C ASN A 230 -2.12 -3.06 0.13
N THR A 231 -3.34 -3.61 0.16
CA THR A 231 -3.64 -4.89 -0.49
C THR A 231 -3.44 -4.80 -2.00
N THR A 232 -3.91 -3.71 -2.62
CA THR A 232 -3.70 -3.46 -4.05
C THR A 232 -2.21 -3.41 -4.39
N VAL A 233 -1.42 -2.66 -3.62
CA VAL A 233 0.03 -2.56 -3.82
C VAL A 233 0.72 -3.92 -3.61
N ALA A 234 0.35 -4.67 -2.57
CA ALA A 234 0.95 -5.97 -2.26
C ALA A 234 0.69 -7.01 -3.35
N VAL A 235 -0.53 -7.05 -3.92
CA VAL A 235 -0.87 -7.98 -5.02
C VAL A 235 -0.16 -7.59 -6.33
N GLN A 236 0.10 -6.30 -6.54
CA GLN A 236 0.80 -5.79 -7.73
C GLN A 236 2.32 -5.77 -7.58
N GLN A 237 2.87 -6.31 -6.48
CA GLN A 237 4.31 -6.29 -6.23
C GLN A 237 5.05 -7.17 -7.25
N TYR A 238 5.90 -6.56 -8.08
CA TYR A 238 6.71 -7.23 -9.09
C TYR A 238 8.21 -6.81 -9.04
N GLU A 239 8.53 -5.74 -8.32
CA GLU A 239 9.88 -5.15 -8.30
C GLU A 239 10.84 -5.85 -7.32
N LEU A 240 10.31 -6.50 -6.28
CA LEU A 240 11.11 -7.11 -5.22
C LEU A 240 11.46 -8.59 -5.43
N PRO A 241 10.64 -9.43 -6.10
CA PRO A 241 11.03 -10.81 -6.36
C PRO A 241 12.06 -10.85 -7.50
N LEU A 242 13.30 -10.90 -7.14
CA LEU A 242 14.46 -11.09 -8.03
C LEU A 242 15.03 -12.49 -7.89
#